data_d395b319651f480a75015c54766445f3
#
_entry.id   d395b319651f480a75015c54766445f3
#
_cell.length_a   1.000
_cell.length_b   1.000
_cell.length_c   1.000
_cell.angle_alpha   90.00
_cell.angle_beta   90.00
_cell.angle_gamma   90.00
#
_symmetry.space_group_name_H-M   'P 1'
#
loop_
_entity.id
_entity.type
_entity.pdbx_description
1 polymer ?
#
loop_
_entity_poly.entity_id
_entity_poly.type
_entity_poly.pdbx_seq_one_letter_code
_entity_poly.pdbx_strand_id
1 'polypeptide(L)'
;MLHLCHGNQLEDLADRLALDLARPVNSVLAPDLIAVPGQGIARWLSLRLAHQQGIIANTLWQFPAELLWHLFRTVLADVPADNAFSAEALAWRVLNVLIDEEFVAAHPPLSHYLESRDPQRRWQLAQRLGRLYEQYL
;
A
#
# COMPACT_ATOMS: atom_id res chain seq x y z
N MET A 1 16.02 -2.38 19.34
CA MET A 1 16.88 -3.52 18.96
C MET A 1 16.20 -4.27 17.83
N LEU A 2 16.89 -4.60 16.74
CA LEU A 2 16.34 -5.38 15.61
C LEU A 2 16.55 -6.86 15.87
N HIS A 3 15.51 -7.68 15.75
CA HIS A 3 15.58 -9.13 15.80
C HIS A 3 15.23 -9.68 14.41
N LEU A 4 16.13 -10.46 13.82
CA LEU A 4 15.89 -11.10 12.53
C LEU A 4 15.64 -12.60 12.77
N CYS A 5 14.44 -13.05 12.41
CA CYS A 5 14.07 -14.45 12.39
C CYS A 5 13.87 -14.88 10.93
N HIS A 6 14.47 -15.99 10.53
CA HIS A 6 14.32 -16.54 9.19
C HIS A 6 14.03 -18.04 9.27
N GLY A 7 13.28 -18.54 8.30
CA GLY A 7 12.90 -19.95 8.21
C GLY A 7 12.27 -20.22 6.85
N ASN A 8 12.14 -21.49 6.52
CA ASN A 8 11.49 -21.96 5.30
C ASN A 8 10.03 -22.42 5.52
N GLN A 9 9.59 -22.42 6.78
CA GLN A 9 8.21 -22.73 7.15
C GLN A 9 7.55 -21.48 7.73
N LEU A 10 6.47 -21.05 7.09
CA LEU A 10 5.75 -19.85 7.49
C LEU A 10 5.06 -20.04 8.85
N GLU A 11 4.67 -21.28 9.14
CA GLU A 11 4.03 -21.67 10.39
C GLU A 11 4.95 -21.42 11.60
N ASP A 12 6.22 -21.79 11.50
CA ASP A 12 7.19 -21.58 12.58
C ASP A 12 7.45 -20.09 12.83
N LEU A 13 7.51 -19.30 11.75
CA LEU A 13 7.63 -17.85 11.85
C LEU A 13 6.39 -17.20 12.48
N ALA A 14 5.20 -17.72 12.18
CA ALA A 14 3.96 -17.26 12.80
C ALA A 14 3.89 -17.62 14.28
N ASP A 15 4.36 -18.81 14.67
CA ASP A 15 4.43 -19.23 16.06
C ASP A 15 5.42 -18.37 16.85
N ARG A 16 6.53 -18.00 16.23
CA ARG A 16 7.47 -17.03 16.82
C ARG A 16 6.84 -15.65 16.98
N LEU A 17 6.14 -15.16 15.97
CA LEU A 17 5.41 -13.88 16.05
C LEU A 17 4.39 -13.90 17.20
N ALA A 18 3.65 -15.01 17.38
CA ALA A 18 2.71 -15.17 18.49
C ALA A 18 3.37 -15.00 19.86
N LEU A 19 4.58 -15.56 20.03
CA LEU A 19 5.35 -15.42 21.28
C LEU A 19 5.82 -13.98 21.52
N ASP A 20 6.19 -13.28 20.46
CA ASP A 20 6.64 -11.89 20.55
C ASP A 20 5.45 -10.95 20.87
N LEU A 21 4.28 -11.15 20.25
CA LEU A 21 3.05 -10.40 20.52
C LEU A 21 2.47 -10.67 21.91
N ALA A 22 2.70 -11.84 22.49
CA ALA A 22 2.29 -12.15 23.85
C ALA A 22 3.05 -11.34 24.92
N ARG A 23 4.10 -10.61 24.54
CA ARG A 23 4.90 -9.74 25.42
C ARG A 23 4.68 -8.29 25.03
N PRO A 24 3.68 -7.61 25.56
CA PRO A 24 3.40 -6.23 25.21
C PRO A 24 4.60 -5.34 25.54
N VAL A 25 5.15 -4.68 24.55
CA VAL A 25 6.25 -3.71 24.69
C VAL A 25 5.71 -2.32 24.99
N ASN A 26 4.48 -2.04 24.57
CA ASN A 26 3.84 -0.74 24.64
C ASN A 26 2.58 -0.78 25.54
N SER A 27 1.92 0.37 25.64
CA SER A 27 0.58 0.46 26.26
C SER A 27 -0.38 -0.52 25.58
N VAL A 28 -1.25 -1.14 26.37
CA VAL A 28 -2.30 -2.07 25.89
C VAL A 28 -3.19 -1.44 24.81
N LEU A 29 -3.28 -0.11 24.78
CA LEU A 29 -4.07 0.63 23.80
C LEU A 29 -3.27 1.02 22.55
N ALA A 30 -1.94 0.85 22.54
CA ALA A 30 -1.12 1.11 21.36
C ALA A 30 -1.21 -0.11 20.42
N PRO A 31 -1.57 0.07 19.14
CA PRO A 31 -1.66 -1.04 18.21
C PRO A 31 -0.29 -1.63 17.88
N ASP A 32 -0.23 -2.94 17.74
CA ASP A 32 0.91 -3.63 17.16
C ASP A 32 0.87 -3.48 15.63
N LEU A 33 1.94 -2.92 15.07
CA LEU A 33 2.08 -2.74 13.63
C LEU A 33 2.72 -3.98 13.01
N ILE A 34 2.00 -4.64 12.12
CA ILE A 34 2.46 -5.86 11.45
C ILE A 34 2.48 -5.62 9.93
N ALA A 35 3.68 -5.63 9.36
CA ALA A 35 3.84 -5.55 7.91
C ALA A 35 3.73 -6.92 7.25
N VAL A 36 2.91 -7.01 6.21
CA VAL A 36 2.67 -8.24 5.45
C VAL A 36 2.71 -8.00 3.95
N PRO A 37 3.18 -8.98 3.15
CA PRO A 37 3.29 -8.80 1.70
C PRO A 37 1.94 -8.80 0.96
N GLY A 38 0.84 -9.16 1.64
CA GLY A 38 -0.48 -9.20 1.01
C GLY A 38 -1.61 -9.57 1.96
N GLN A 39 -2.84 -9.26 1.55
CA GLN A 39 -4.05 -9.49 2.35
C GLN A 39 -4.27 -10.97 2.71
N GLY A 40 -3.90 -11.90 1.82
CA GLY A 40 -4.00 -13.33 2.08
C GLY A 40 -3.17 -13.76 3.28
N ILE A 41 -1.94 -13.25 3.38
CA ILE A 41 -1.05 -13.51 4.52
C ILE A 41 -1.58 -12.83 5.78
N ALA A 42 -2.07 -11.58 5.70
CA ALA A 42 -2.68 -10.90 6.83
C ALA A 42 -3.83 -11.73 7.42
N ARG A 43 -4.75 -12.19 6.56
CA ARG A 43 -5.90 -13.00 6.99
C ARG A 43 -5.48 -14.34 7.60
N TRP A 44 -4.55 -15.03 6.95
CA TRP A 44 -4.04 -16.31 7.44
C TRP A 44 -3.37 -16.15 8.81
N LEU A 45 -2.50 -15.14 8.98
CA LEU A 45 -1.85 -14.84 10.25
C LEU A 45 -2.88 -14.46 11.33
N SER A 46 -3.85 -13.61 11.03
CA SER A 46 -4.90 -13.23 11.97
C SER A 46 -5.63 -14.46 12.51
N LEU A 47 -6.03 -15.37 11.64
CA LEU A 47 -6.73 -16.60 12.05
C LEU A 47 -5.83 -17.52 12.86
N ARG A 48 -4.56 -17.71 12.48
CA ARG A 48 -3.61 -18.55 13.17
C ARG A 48 -3.30 -18.00 14.57
N LEU A 49 -3.01 -16.71 14.67
CA LEU A 49 -2.74 -16.05 15.95
C LEU A 49 -3.95 -16.06 16.86
N ALA A 50 -5.16 -15.81 16.34
CA ALA A 50 -6.40 -15.91 17.11
C ALA A 50 -6.65 -17.33 17.62
N HIS A 51 -6.33 -18.35 16.81
CA HIS A 51 -6.45 -19.74 17.24
C HIS A 51 -5.47 -20.11 18.37
N GLN A 52 -4.27 -19.55 18.35
CA GLN A 52 -3.24 -19.83 19.36
C GLN A 52 -3.44 -19.06 20.66
N GLN A 53 -3.84 -17.78 20.56
CA GLN A 53 -3.94 -16.86 21.69
C GLN A 53 -5.39 -16.69 22.18
N GLY A 54 -6.37 -17.27 21.49
CA GLY A 54 -7.80 -17.11 21.75
C GLY A 54 -8.38 -15.84 21.14
N ILE A 55 -7.68 -14.74 21.24
CA ILE A 55 -8.08 -13.43 20.67
C ILE A 55 -6.83 -12.77 20.05
N ILE A 56 -7.02 -12.14 18.91
CA ILE A 56 -6.10 -11.14 18.39
C ILE A 56 -6.87 -9.82 18.25
N ALA A 57 -6.42 -8.79 18.92
CA ALA A 57 -7.04 -7.48 18.92
C ALA A 57 -5.95 -6.40 18.88
N ASN A 58 -6.35 -5.20 18.47
CA ASN A 58 -5.46 -4.03 18.44
C ASN A 58 -4.19 -4.22 17.58
N THR A 59 -4.34 -4.96 16.47
CA THR A 59 -3.28 -5.15 15.47
C THR A 59 -3.60 -4.34 14.22
N LEU A 60 -2.60 -3.64 13.69
CA LEU A 60 -2.70 -2.88 12.45
C LEU A 60 -1.86 -3.56 11.38
N TRP A 61 -2.55 -4.13 10.39
CA TRP A 61 -1.92 -4.80 9.25
C TRP A 61 -1.61 -3.79 8.16
N GLN A 62 -0.35 -3.70 7.77
CA GLN A 62 0.10 -2.75 6.75
C GLN A 62 0.89 -3.44 5.66
N PHE A 63 0.83 -2.93 4.45
CA PHE A 63 1.76 -3.30 3.40
C PHE A 63 3.11 -2.61 3.61
N PRO A 64 4.22 -3.17 3.10
CA PRO A 64 5.55 -2.59 3.32
C PRO A 64 5.66 -1.10 2.95
N ALA A 65 5.04 -0.67 1.85
CA ALA A 65 5.02 0.72 1.46
C ALA A 65 4.26 1.61 2.47
N GLU A 66 3.11 1.16 2.96
CA GLU A 66 2.32 1.87 3.98
C GLU A 66 3.09 1.98 5.30
N LEU A 67 3.78 0.90 5.71
CA LEU A 67 4.63 0.92 6.89
C LEU A 67 5.77 1.94 6.74
N LEU A 68 6.43 1.99 5.57
CA LEU A 68 7.49 2.98 5.31
C LEU A 68 6.95 4.41 5.41
N TRP A 69 5.79 4.68 4.83
CA TRP A 69 5.14 5.99 4.94
C TRP A 69 4.75 6.32 6.38
N HIS A 70 4.29 5.34 7.14
CA HIS A 70 3.99 5.50 8.56
C HIS A 70 5.25 5.87 9.34
N LEU A 71 6.36 5.17 9.11
CA LEU A 71 7.64 5.44 9.75
C LEU A 71 8.18 6.83 9.36
N PHE A 72 8.11 7.20 8.07
CA PHE A 72 8.56 8.52 7.63
C PHE A 72 7.77 9.63 8.33
N ARG A 73 6.46 9.52 8.43
CA ARG A 73 5.63 10.51 9.15
C ARG A 73 5.91 10.57 10.65
N THR A 74 6.35 9.48 11.24
CA THR A 74 6.71 9.45 12.67
C THR A 74 8.05 10.12 12.94
N VAL A 75 8.99 10.03 11.99
CA VAL A 75 10.37 10.51 12.16
C VAL A 75 10.58 11.88 11.54
N LEU A 76 9.91 12.19 10.43
CA LEU A 76 10.08 13.42 9.67
C LEU A 76 8.85 14.31 9.82
N ALA A 77 9.07 15.57 10.21
CA ALA A 77 7.97 16.51 10.47
C ALA A 77 7.23 16.98 9.19
N ASP A 78 7.90 16.96 8.03
CA ASP A 78 7.41 17.57 6.80
C ASP A 78 6.84 16.55 5.79
N VAL A 79 6.57 15.32 6.23
CA VAL A 79 5.98 14.30 5.34
C VAL A 79 4.47 14.51 5.22
N PRO A 80 3.93 14.73 4.02
CA PRO A 80 2.49 14.93 3.81
C PRO A 80 1.67 13.72 4.30
N ALA A 81 0.45 14.01 4.76
CA ALA A 81 -0.49 12.96 5.17
C ALA A 81 -0.86 12.03 4.00
N ASP A 82 -1.03 12.64 2.82
CA ASP A 82 -1.42 11.93 1.61
C ASP A 82 -0.20 11.68 0.71
N ASN A 83 -0.10 10.47 0.17
CA ASN A 83 0.92 10.14 -0.80
C ASN A 83 0.59 10.79 -2.15
N ALA A 84 1.34 11.84 -2.51
CA ALA A 84 1.19 12.54 -3.78
C ALA A 84 1.45 11.66 -5.03
N PHE A 85 2.02 10.49 -4.85
CA PHE A 85 2.35 9.50 -5.89
C PHE A 85 1.47 8.23 -5.79
N SER A 86 0.38 8.28 -5.05
CA SER A 86 -0.61 7.20 -5.08
C SER A 86 -1.23 7.06 -6.47
N ALA A 87 -1.67 5.86 -6.84
CA ALA A 87 -2.32 5.60 -8.13
C ALA A 87 -3.47 6.56 -8.41
N GLU A 88 -4.24 6.93 -7.37
CA GLU A 88 -5.34 7.87 -7.49
C GLU A 88 -4.86 9.29 -7.77
N ALA A 89 -3.89 9.80 -7.01
CA ALA A 89 -3.32 11.13 -7.22
C ALA A 89 -2.67 11.24 -8.61
N LEU A 90 -1.96 10.20 -9.03
CA LEU A 90 -1.36 10.12 -10.36
C LEU A 90 -2.43 10.04 -11.46
N ALA A 91 -3.53 9.31 -11.26
CA ALA A 91 -4.61 9.27 -12.24
C ALA A 91 -5.21 10.66 -12.51
N TRP A 92 -5.44 11.46 -11.47
CA TRP A 92 -5.92 12.83 -11.63
C TRP A 92 -4.90 13.74 -12.36
N ARG A 93 -3.62 13.61 -12.05
CA ARG A 93 -2.56 14.37 -12.75
C ARG A 93 -2.47 13.98 -14.22
N VAL A 94 -2.51 12.69 -14.52
CA VAL A 94 -2.51 12.19 -15.90
C VAL A 94 -3.78 12.64 -16.62
N LEU A 95 -4.95 12.62 -15.97
CA LEU A 95 -6.18 13.10 -16.58
C LEU A 95 -6.07 14.58 -16.99
N ASN A 96 -5.49 15.43 -16.15
CA ASN A 96 -5.26 16.83 -16.49
C ASN A 96 -4.40 16.99 -17.75
N VAL A 97 -3.38 16.18 -17.93
CA VAL A 97 -2.55 16.16 -19.14
C VAL A 97 -3.34 15.65 -20.35
N LEU A 98 -4.18 14.62 -20.17
CA LEU A 98 -5.00 14.06 -21.25
C LEU A 98 -6.18 14.95 -21.69
N ILE A 99 -6.55 15.94 -20.87
CA ILE A 99 -7.55 16.96 -21.24
C ILE A 99 -6.94 18.06 -22.12
N ASP A 100 -5.63 18.28 -22.00
CA ASP A 100 -4.92 19.24 -22.83
C ASP A 100 -4.88 18.77 -24.29
N GLU A 101 -5.67 19.44 -25.14
CA GLU A 101 -5.80 19.06 -26.55
C GLU A 101 -4.52 19.31 -27.33
N GLU A 102 -3.71 20.31 -26.96
CA GLU A 102 -2.42 20.59 -27.61
C GLU A 102 -1.42 19.46 -27.33
N PHE A 103 -1.36 19.03 -26.06
CA PHE A 103 -0.53 17.89 -25.67
C PHE A 103 -0.96 16.61 -26.38
N VAL A 104 -2.24 16.32 -26.44
CA VAL A 104 -2.77 15.12 -27.11
C VAL A 104 -2.47 15.16 -28.61
N ALA A 105 -2.65 16.30 -29.26
CA ALA A 105 -2.37 16.47 -30.70
C ALA A 105 -0.88 16.28 -31.04
N ALA A 106 0.02 16.68 -30.12
CA ALA A 106 1.46 16.49 -30.29
C ALA A 106 1.90 15.01 -30.19
N HIS A 107 1.01 14.11 -29.71
CA HIS A 107 1.30 12.69 -29.52
C HIS A 107 0.37 11.80 -30.36
N PRO A 108 0.71 11.44 -31.60
CA PRO A 108 -0.18 10.72 -32.53
C PRO A 108 -0.83 9.45 -31.94
N PRO A 109 -0.13 8.60 -31.14
CA PRO A 109 -0.75 7.42 -30.55
C PRO A 109 -1.86 7.77 -29.57
N LEU A 110 -1.71 8.85 -28.78
CA LEU A 110 -2.74 9.33 -27.85
C LEU A 110 -3.92 9.93 -28.61
N SER A 111 -3.64 10.75 -29.62
CA SER A 111 -4.65 11.37 -30.47
C SER A 111 -5.53 10.29 -31.10
N HIS A 112 -4.95 9.26 -31.70
CA HIS A 112 -5.69 8.14 -32.30
C HIS A 112 -6.52 7.37 -31.26
N TYR A 113 -5.95 7.07 -30.09
CA TYR A 113 -6.67 6.37 -29.02
C TYR A 113 -7.87 7.16 -28.47
N LEU A 114 -7.76 8.50 -28.44
CA LEU A 114 -8.75 9.40 -27.88
C LEU A 114 -9.68 10.03 -28.92
N GLU A 115 -9.62 9.64 -30.19
CA GLU A 115 -10.44 10.16 -31.29
C GLU A 115 -11.94 10.13 -31.02
N SER A 116 -12.42 9.15 -30.28
CA SER A 116 -13.85 9.01 -29.93
C SER A 116 -14.37 10.12 -29.00
N ARG A 117 -13.51 10.98 -28.48
CA ARG A 117 -13.82 12.02 -27.47
C ARG A 117 -14.64 11.52 -26.27
N ASP A 118 -14.59 10.23 -25.99
CA ASP A 118 -15.30 9.60 -24.89
C ASP A 118 -14.59 9.94 -23.56
N PRO A 119 -15.26 10.65 -22.62
CA PRO A 119 -14.69 10.96 -21.32
C PRO A 119 -14.31 9.71 -20.50
N GLN A 120 -15.04 8.62 -20.68
CA GLN A 120 -14.74 7.36 -19.98
C GLN A 120 -13.42 6.76 -20.43
N ARG A 121 -13.11 6.82 -21.72
CA ARG A 121 -11.82 6.34 -22.24
C ARG A 121 -10.65 7.13 -21.67
N ARG A 122 -10.77 8.46 -21.60
CA ARG A 122 -9.74 9.32 -20.97
C ARG A 122 -9.51 8.93 -19.52
N TRP A 123 -10.59 8.78 -18.76
CA TRP A 123 -10.50 8.38 -17.35
C TRP A 123 -9.89 6.99 -17.18
N GLN A 124 -10.32 6.00 -17.96
CA GLN A 124 -9.76 4.66 -17.91
C GLN A 124 -8.27 4.63 -18.25
N LEU A 125 -7.84 5.42 -19.24
CA LEU A 125 -6.43 5.56 -19.58
C LEU A 125 -5.66 6.20 -18.42
N ALA A 126 -6.18 7.29 -17.85
CA ALA A 126 -5.57 7.96 -16.71
C ALA A 126 -5.39 7.03 -15.51
N GLN A 127 -6.41 6.23 -15.19
CA GLN A 127 -6.32 5.23 -14.12
C GLN A 127 -5.28 4.16 -14.39
N ARG A 128 -5.21 3.65 -15.61
CA ARG A 128 -4.21 2.62 -15.99
C ARG A 128 -2.80 3.17 -15.89
N LEU A 129 -2.57 4.37 -16.40
CA LEU A 129 -1.28 5.03 -16.32
C LEU A 129 -0.91 5.39 -14.88
N GLY A 130 -1.86 5.86 -14.06
CA GLY A 130 -1.64 6.12 -12.64
C GLY A 130 -1.15 4.88 -11.90
N ARG A 131 -1.81 3.73 -12.08
CA ARG A 131 -1.37 2.45 -11.50
C ARG A 131 -0.01 1.99 -12.02
N LEU A 132 0.27 2.21 -13.30
CA LEU A 132 1.56 1.87 -13.89
C LEU A 132 2.68 2.70 -13.26
N TYR A 133 2.50 4.02 -13.18
CA TYR A 133 3.49 4.90 -12.59
C TYR A 133 3.72 4.65 -11.10
N GLU A 134 2.70 4.32 -10.34
CA GLU A 134 2.83 3.94 -8.92
C GLU A 134 3.78 2.75 -8.72
N GLN A 135 3.89 1.84 -9.70
CA GLN A 135 4.79 0.68 -9.63
C GLN A 135 6.27 1.05 -9.88
N TYR A 136 6.52 2.22 -10.47
CA TYR A 136 7.87 2.69 -10.80
C TYR A 136 8.41 3.76 -9.85
N LEU A 137 7.56 4.27 -8.97
CA LEU A 137 7.89 5.29 -7.99
C LEU A 137 7.97 4.71 -6.58
#